data_8d0406f63ac9ff56d7dc9223c0e50e0f
#
_entry.id   8d0406f63ac9ff56d7dc9223c0e50e0f
#
_cell.length_a   1.000
_cell.length_b   1.000
_cell.length_c   1.000
_cell.angle_alpha   90.00
_cell.angle_beta   90.00
_cell.angle_gamma   90.00
#
_symmetry.space_group_name_H-M   'P 1'
#
loop_
_entity.id
_entity.type
_entity.pdbx_description
1 polymer ?
#
loop_
_entity_poly.entity_id
_entity_poly.type
_entity_poly.pdbx_seq_one_letter_code
_entity_poly.pdbx_strand_id
1 'polypeptide(L)'
;MSWIGGKKALRELIVRLFPLYYERYIEVFGGGGWVLFHKPPGNDFEVYNDFNGLLVNLYRCVRDKPEELMEALRYVLNAREDFDRIRSALARDSPASDVQRAAWFYQLIRYSYASGQTSFGSQPHDMRSNFSLIEQAHRRLAKVVIENKDFEKLLHQYAVSYTHLRAHETL
;
A
#
# COMPACT_ATOMS: atom_id res chain seq x y z
N MET A 1 -2.06 -6.21 -5.39
CA MET A 1 -0.65 -6.05 -5.84
C MET A 1 0.16 -7.24 -5.36
N SER A 2 1.10 -7.79 -6.14
CA SER A 2 2.03 -8.82 -5.62
C SER A 2 3.03 -8.15 -4.69
N TRP A 3 3.30 -8.78 -3.53
CA TRP A 3 4.24 -8.29 -2.54
C TRP A 3 4.91 -9.49 -1.85
N ILE A 4 6.23 -9.44 -1.65
CA ILE A 4 6.98 -10.52 -0.99
C ILE A 4 6.52 -10.63 0.47
N GLY A 5 6.25 -11.85 0.94
CA GLY A 5 5.71 -12.10 2.28
C GLY A 5 4.25 -11.69 2.48
N GLY A 6 3.53 -11.36 1.38
CA GLY A 6 2.14 -10.95 1.43
C GLY A 6 1.19 -12.06 1.92
N LYS A 7 0.21 -11.68 2.73
CA LYS A 7 -0.80 -12.57 3.34
C LYS A 7 -1.91 -13.03 2.36
N LYS A 8 -1.62 -13.07 1.04
CA LYS A 8 -2.62 -13.40 0.01
C LYS A 8 -3.31 -14.73 0.25
N ALA A 9 -2.54 -15.76 0.60
CA ALA A 9 -3.07 -17.10 0.84
C ALA A 9 -3.88 -17.21 2.15
N LEU A 10 -3.59 -16.36 3.13
CA LEU A 10 -4.19 -16.40 4.47
C LEU A 10 -5.31 -15.37 4.66
N ARG A 11 -5.51 -14.44 3.72
CA ARG A 11 -6.44 -13.31 3.88
C ARG A 11 -7.87 -13.73 4.21
N GLU A 12 -8.37 -14.80 3.59
CA GLU A 12 -9.71 -15.33 3.84
C GLU A 12 -9.84 -15.90 5.26
N LEU A 13 -8.84 -16.69 5.67
CA LEU A 13 -8.81 -17.24 7.02
C LEU A 13 -8.72 -16.14 8.05
N ILE A 14 -7.84 -15.16 7.85
CA ILE A 14 -7.68 -14.02 8.78
C ILE A 14 -8.99 -13.26 8.94
N VAL A 15 -9.67 -12.93 7.83
CA VAL A 15 -10.95 -12.19 7.90
C VAL A 15 -12.05 -13.02 8.58
N ARG A 16 -12.10 -14.35 8.37
CA ARG A 16 -13.05 -15.23 9.05
C ARG A 16 -12.83 -15.30 10.57
N LEU A 17 -11.61 -15.04 11.02
CA LEU A 17 -11.27 -15.04 12.46
C LEU A 17 -11.50 -13.69 13.15
N PHE A 18 -11.97 -12.67 12.41
CA PHE A 18 -12.29 -11.39 13.04
C PHE A 18 -13.45 -11.53 14.02
N PRO A 19 -13.44 -10.76 15.12
CA PRO A 19 -14.61 -10.66 15.98
C PRO A 19 -15.85 -10.25 15.17
N LEU A 20 -17.03 -10.70 15.58
CA LEU A 20 -18.30 -10.31 14.94
C LEU A 20 -18.54 -8.80 14.99
N TYR A 21 -18.02 -8.15 16.02
CA TYR A 21 -18.09 -6.70 16.20
C TYR A 21 -16.72 -6.14 16.59
N TYR A 22 -16.30 -5.09 15.91
CA TYR A 22 -15.11 -4.28 16.23
C TYR A 22 -15.27 -2.87 15.67
N GLU A 23 -14.74 -1.89 16.36
CA GLU A 23 -14.81 -0.48 15.99
C GLU A 23 -13.62 -0.01 15.17
N ARG A 24 -12.50 -0.75 15.26
CA ARG A 24 -11.23 -0.38 14.63
C ARG A 24 -10.54 -1.57 14.00
N TYR A 25 -9.99 -1.35 12.83
CA TYR A 25 -9.09 -2.27 12.16
C TYR A 25 -7.74 -1.58 11.89
N ILE A 26 -6.66 -2.12 12.42
CA ILE A 26 -5.32 -1.56 12.25
C ILE A 26 -4.41 -2.63 11.65
N GLU A 27 -4.03 -2.45 10.39
CA GLU A 27 -3.07 -3.31 9.72
C GLU A 27 -1.65 -2.78 9.95
N VAL A 28 -0.99 -3.30 10.98
CA VAL A 28 0.31 -2.81 11.51
C VAL A 28 1.45 -3.03 10.51
N PHE A 29 1.46 -4.19 9.85
CA PHE A 29 2.42 -4.61 8.82
C PHE A 29 1.66 -4.87 7.51
N GLY A 30 1.28 -3.78 6.85
CA GLY A 30 0.32 -3.82 5.74
C GLY A 30 0.86 -4.52 4.50
N GLY A 31 2.12 -4.24 4.11
CA GLY A 31 2.69 -4.79 2.89
C GLY A 31 1.78 -4.56 1.69
N GLY A 32 1.43 -5.61 0.97
CA GLY A 32 0.49 -5.51 -0.16
C GLY A 32 -0.98 -5.24 0.20
N GLY A 33 -1.31 -4.99 1.47
CA GLY A 33 -2.67 -4.69 1.93
C GLY A 33 -3.67 -5.82 1.72
N TRP A 34 -3.21 -7.07 1.67
CA TRP A 34 -4.04 -8.20 1.27
C TRP A 34 -5.26 -8.43 2.17
N VAL A 35 -5.15 -8.17 3.46
CA VAL A 35 -6.27 -8.30 4.39
C VAL A 35 -7.20 -7.11 4.27
N LEU A 36 -6.68 -5.88 4.26
CA LEU A 36 -7.44 -4.65 4.07
C LEU A 36 -8.28 -4.66 2.80
N PHE A 37 -7.67 -5.04 1.66
CA PHE A 37 -8.37 -5.09 0.37
C PHE A 37 -9.35 -6.26 0.23
N HIS A 38 -9.17 -7.31 1.03
CA HIS A 38 -10.09 -8.47 1.04
C HIS A 38 -11.26 -8.28 2.00
N LYS A 39 -11.02 -7.61 3.13
CA LYS A 39 -12.03 -7.26 4.11
C LYS A 39 -13.11 -6.38 3.47
N PRO A 40 -14.40 -6.71 3.61
CA PRO A 40 -15.47 -5.80 3.18
C PRO A 40 -15.32 -4.43 3.87
N PRO A 41 -15.53 -3.31 3.16
CA PRO A 41 -15.56 -2.01 3.79
C PRO A 41 -16.75 -1.93 4.77
N GLY A 42 -16.50 -1.36 5.93
CA GLY A 42 -17.49 -1.17 6.99
C GLY A 42 -17.52 0.27 7.48
N ASN A 43 -18.15 0.47 8.65
CA ASN A 43 -18.14 1.74 9.37
C ASN A 43 -17.01 1.83 10.42
N ASP A 44 -16.21 0.79 10.53
CA ASP A 44 -15.06 0.75 11.42
C ASP A 44 -13.97 1.73 10.97
N PHE A 45 -13.24 2.25 11.95
CA PHE A 45 -12.07 3.09 11.70
C PHE A 45 -10.91 2.22 11.21
N GLU A 46 -10.43 2.47 10.00
CA GLU A 46 -9.40 1.66 9.36
C GLU A 46 -8.07 2.39 9.27
N VAL A 47 -6.98 1.71 9.66
CA VAL A 47 -5.60 2.19 9.53
C VAL A 47 -4.78 1.17 8.77
N TYR A 48 -4.10 1.62 7.73
CA TYR A 48 -3.04 0.90 7.05
C TYR A 48 -1.69 1.49 7.47
N ASN A 49 -0.78 0.68 7.92
CA ASN A 49 0.59 1.08 8.23
C ASN A 49 1.61 0.15 7.59
N ASP A 50 2.70 0.70 7.13
CA ASP A 50 3.90 -0.06 6.80
C ASP A 50 5.15 0.76 7.08
N PHE A 51 6.24 0.10 7.42
CA PHE A 51 7.52 0.76 7.66
C PHE A 51 8.20 1.20 6.35
N ASN A 52 7.89 0.55 5.23
CA ASN A 52 8.43 0.89 3.92
C ASN A 52 7.82 2.19 3.38
N GLY A 53 8.58 3.29 3.47
CA GLY A 53 8.14 4.61 3.03
C GLY A 53 7.79 4.71 1.55
N LEU A 54 8.45 3.94 0.66
CA LEU A 54 8.12 3.91 -0.77
C LEU A 54 6.76 3.25 -1.03
N LEU A 55 6.47 2.18 -0.28
CA LEU A 55 5.17 1.51 -0.36
C LEU A 55 4.04 2.41 0.18
N VAL A 56 4.28 3.06 1.31
CA VAL A 56 3.32 4.01 1.90
C VAL A 56 3.08 5.19 0.96
N ASN A 57 4.13 5.75 0.36
CA ASN A 57 4.00 6.81 -0.63
C ASN A 57 3.17 6.37 -1.84
N LEU A 58 3.39 5.14 -2.34
CA LEU A 58 2.57 4.58 -3.41
C LEU A 58 1.08 4.53 -3.01
N TYR A 59 0.74 4.02 -1.83
CA TYR A 59 -0.67 3.97 -1.40
C TYR A 59 -1.29 5.34 -1.15
N ARG A 60 -0.51 6.32 -0.66
CA ARG A 60 -0.96 7.72 -0.58
C ARG A 60 -1.26 8.28 -1.97
N CYS A 61 -0.39 8.07 -2.95
CA CYS A 61 -0.64 8.51 -4.33
C CYS A 61 -1.83 7.79 -4.97
N VAL A 62 -2.01 6.50 -4.72
CA VAL A 62 -3.21 5.75 -5.16
C VAL A 62 -4.48 6.33 -4.56
N ARG A 63 -4.45 6.74 -3.28
CA ARG A 63 -5.62 7.33 -2.61
C ARG A 63 -5.89 8.76 -3.06
N ASP A 64 -4.86 9.61 -3.12
CA ASP A 64 -5.03 11.06 -3.20
C ASP A 64 -4.78 11.64 -4.60
N LYS A 65 -4.03 10.92 -5.46
CA LYS A 65 -3.55 11.38 -6.78
C LYS A 65 -3.61 10.26 -7.84
N PRO A 66 -4.74 9.51 -7.96
CA PRO A 66 -4.81 8.33 -8.82
C PRO A 66 -4.62 8.68 -10.30
N GLU A 67 -5.20 9.79 -10.77
CA GLU A 67 -5.11 10.24 -12.17
C GLU A 67 -3.66 10.62 -12.54
N GLU A 68 -2.99 11.38 -11.68
CA GLU A 68 -1.59 11.77 -11.88
C GLU A 68 -0.67 10.54 -11.87
N LEU A 69 -0.93 9.57 -11.00
CA LEU A 69 -0.18 8.31 -10.94
C LEU A 69 -0.40 7.49 -12.22
N MET A 70 -1.63 7.34 -12.68
CA MET A 70 -1.95 6.63 -13.93
C MET A 70 -1.34 7.33 -15.15
N GLU A 71 -1.34 8.66 -15.18
CA GLU A 71 -0.69 9.41 -16.26
C GLU A 71 0.82 9.18 -16.28
N ALA A 72 1.48 9.22 -15.11
CA ALA A 72 2.92 8.91 -14.99
C ALA A 72 3.27 7.46 -15.40
N LEU A 73 2.28 6.55 -15.37
CA LEU A 73 2.44 5.14 -15.75
C LEU A 73 2.01 4.84 -17.20
N ARG A 74 1.37 5.78 -17.90
CA ARG A 74 0.70 5.55 -19.18
C ARG A 74 1.63 5.10 -20.30
N TYR A 75 2.83 5.68 -20.36
CA TYR A 75 3.78 5.49 -21.46
C TYR A 75 5.12 4.89 -21.01
N VAL A 76 5.13 4.20 -19.87
CA VAL A 76 6.35 3.56 -19.37
C VAL A 76 6.72 2.35 -20.22
N LEU A 77 8.00 2.21 -20.50
CA LEU A 77 8.53 1.08 -21.25
C LEU A 77 8.91 -0.06 -20.30
N ASN A 78 8.66 -1.29 -20.75
CA ASN A 78 9.16 -2.49 -20.08
C ASN A 78 10.58 -2.77 -20.58
N ALA A 79 11.54 -1.97 -20.11
CA ALA A 79 12.94 -2.02 -20.52
C ALA A 79 13.87 -2.23 -19.32
N ARG A 80 14.86 -3.09 -19.48
CA ARG A 80 15.87 -3.39 -18.43
C ARG A 80 16.64 -2.13 -18.00
N GLU A 81 17.04 -1.31 -18.97
CA GLU A 81 17.78 -0.07 -18.71
C GLU A 81 16.97 0.88 -17.82
N ASP A 82 15.68 1.07 -18.11
CA ASP A 82 14.78 1.88 -17.27
C ASP A 82 14.61 1.29 -15.89
N PHE A 83 14.47 -0.03 -15.79
CA PHE A 83 14.39 -0.72 -14.50
C PHE A 83 15.63 -0.45 -13.64
N ASP A 84 16.84 -0.60 -14.20
CA ASP A 84 18.09 -0.41 -13.46
C ASP A 84 18.31 1.07 -13.09
N ARG A 85 17.94 2.00 -13.98
CA ARG A 85 17.96 3.44 -13.73
C ARG A 85 17.03 3.83 -12.58
N ILE A 86 15.78 3.35 -12.61
CA ILE A 86 14.77 3.62 -11.58
C ILE A 86 15.21 3.04 -10.24
N ARG A 87 15.68 1.80 -10.21
CA ARG A 87 16.20 1.17 -9.00
C ARG A 87 17.32 1.98 -8.38
N SER A 88 18.27 2.44 -9.20
CA SER A 88 19.37 3.28 -8.75
C SER A 88 18.91 4.65 -8.24
N ALA A 89 17.93 5.27 -8.90
CA ALA A 89 17.37 6.55 -8.49
C ALA A 89 16.67 6.46 -7.13
N LEU A 90 15.87 5.43 -6.90
CA LEU A 90 15.19 5.21 -5.61
C LEU A 90 16.18 4.85 -4.50
N ALA A 91 17.22 4.06 -4.79
CA ALA A 91 18.24 3.70 -3.80
C ALA A 91 19.09 4.89 -3.33
N ARG A 92 19.30 5.89 -4.20
CA ARG A 92 20.05 7.12 -3.90
C ARG A 92 19.17 8.24 -3.37
N ASP A 93 17.88 8.02 -3.18
CA ASP A 93 16.90 9.04 -2.83
C ASP A 93 16.94 10.26 -3.77
N SER A 94 17.07 10.00 -5.07
CA SER A 94 17.15 11.06 -6.08
C SER A 94 15.93 11.99 -6.03
N PRO A 95 16.11 13.31 -6.21
CA PRO A 95 15.01 14.25 -6.19
C PRO A 95 13.92 13.91 -7.21
N ALA A 96 12.70 13.75 -6.75
CA ALA A 96 11.52 13.48 -7.57
C ALA A 96 10.24 13.81 -6.78
N SER A 97 9.14 14.09 -7.49
CA SER A 97 7.85 14.26 -6.84
C SER A 97 7.34 12.94 -6.22
N ASP A 98 6.41 13.03 -5.28
CA ASP A 98 5.77 11.85 -4.68
C ASP A 98 5.15 10.93 -5.73
N VAL A 99 4.47 11.51 -6.72
CA VAL A 99 3.85 10.77 -7.84
C VAL A 99 4.92 10.07 -8.67
N GLN A 100 6.02 10.75 -8.99
CA GLN A 100 7.10 10.15 -9.77
C GLN A 100 7.78 9.01 -9.00
N ARG A 101 8.03 9.18 -7.71
CA ARG A 101 8.57 8.13 -6.83
C ARG A 101 7.60 6.94 -6.72
N ALA A 102 6.30 7.21 -6.61
CA ALA A 102 5.27 6.18 -6.59
C ALA A 102 5.20 5.41 -7.91
N ALA A 103 5.25 6.11 -9.04
CA ALA A 103 5.28 5.49 -10.37
C ALA A 103 6.54 4.62 -10.57
N TRP A 104 7.72 5.11 -10.19
CA TRP A 104 8.97 4.33 -10.23
C TRP A 104 8.89 3.08 -9.34
N PHE A 105 8.42 3.22 -8.12
CA PHE A 105 8.29 2.09 -7.20
C PHE A 105 7.29 1.06 -7.72
N TYR A 106 6.16 1.50 -8.29
CA TYR A 106 5.18 0.61 -8.90
C TYR A 106 5.78 -0.16 -10.09
N GLN A 107 6.57 0.51 -10.96
CA GLN A 107 7.29 -0.11 -12.07
C GLN A 107 8.26 -1.19 -11.56
N LEU A 108 9.05 -0.91 -10.52
CA LEU A 108 9.96 -1.90 -9.95
C LEU A 108 9.22 -3.15 -9.49
N ILE A 109 8.10 -2.99 -8.79
CA ILE A 109 7.29 -4.15 -8.33
C ILE A 109 6.75 -4.94 -9.51
N ARG A 110 6.28 -4.26 -10.57
CA ARG A 110 5.60 -4.91 -11.69
C ARG A 110 6.55 -5.55 -12.69
N TYR A 111 7.74 -4.97 -12.86
CA TYR A 111 8.74 -5.44 -13.82
C TYR A 111 9.85 -6.29 -13.19
N SER A 112 9.82 -6.51 -11.88
CA SER A 112 10.78 -7.38 -11.22
C SER A 112 10.36 -8.85 -11.23
N TYR A 113 11.35 -9.73 -11.26
CA TYR A 113 11.12 -11.15 -11.04
C TYR A 113 10.53 -11.39 -9.62
N ALA A 114 9.44 -12.13 -9.56
CA ALA A 114 8.71 -12.44 -8.32
C ALA A 114 8.37 -11.21 -7.44
N SER A 115 8.27 -10.01 -8.02
CA SER A 115 8.08 -8.72 -7.32
C SER A 115 9.19 -8.37 -6.32
N GLY A 116 10.38 -8.95 -6.48
CA GLY A 116 11.52 -8.81 -5.56
C GLY A 116 12.29 -7.50 -5.65
N GLN A 117 11.98 -6.65 -6.64
CA GLN A 117 12.60 -5.34 -6.88
C GLN A 117 14.13 -5.37 -7.11
N THR A 118 14.74 -6.54 -7.16
CA THR A 118 16.19 -6.73 -7.29
C THR A 118 16.62 -7.06 -8.70
N SER A 119 15.82 -7.82 -9.43
CA SER A 119 16.14 -8.27 -10.78
C SER A 119 14.97 -8.05 -11.75
N PHE A 120 15.30 -7.65 -12.96
CA PHE A 120 14.32 -7.43 -14.02
C PHE A 120 13.69 -8.76 -14.48
N GLY A 121 12.35 -8.79 -14.51
CA GLY A 121 11.57 -9.90 -15.04
C GLY A 121 11.30 -9.70 -16.53
N SER A 122 11.75 -10.62 -17.36
CA SER A 122 11.64 -10.54 -18.83
C SER A 122 10.22 -10.83 -19.37
N GLN A 123 9.19 -10.72 -18.55
CA GLN A 123 7.82 -11.00 -18.97
C GLN A 123 7.16 -9.76 -19.58
N PRO A 124 6.51 -9.85 -20.75
CA PRO A 124 5.75 -8.76 -21.31
C PRO A 124 4.65 -8.31 -20.33
N HIS A 125 4.58 -7.01 -20.07
CA HIS A 125 3.57 -6.44 -19.21
C HIS A 125 3.16 -5.04 -19.68
N ASP A 126 1.88 -4.85 -19.97
CA ASP A 126 1.31 -3.51 -20.22
C ASP A 126 0.85 -2.91 -18.90
N MET A 127 1.49 -1.82 -18.49
CA MET A 127 1.17 -1.13 -17.26
C MET A 127 -0.28 -0.65 -17.20
N ARG A 128 -0.85 -0.25 -18.34
CA ARG A 128 -2.23 0.23 -18.45
C ARG A 128 -3.27 -0.82 -18.07
N SER A 129 -2.94 -2.12 -18.22
CA SER A 129 -3.82 -3.21 -17.81
C SER A 129 -4.14 -3.22 -16.31
N ASN A 130 -3.39 -2.45 -15.51
CA ASN A 130 -3.58 -2.34 -14.05
C ASN A 130 -4.33 -1.07 -13.62
N PHE A 131 -4.72 -0.19 -14.53
CA PHE A 131 -5.35 1.08 -14.15
C PHE A 131 -6.68 0.86 -13.44
N SER A 132 -7.48 -0.11 -13.86
CA SER A 132 -8.70 -0.49 -13.16
C SER A 132 -8.47 -0.93 -11.71
N LEU A 133 -7.32 -1.56 -11.44
CA LEU A 133 -6.93 -1.95 -10.06
C LEU A 133 -6.51 -0.73 -9.23
N ILE A 134 -5.87 0.27 -9.84
CA ILE A 134 -5.54 1.54 -9.17
C ILE A 134 -6.82 2.27 -8.79
N GLU A 135 -7.79 2.37 -9.69
CA GLU A 135 -9.10 2.98 -9.43
C GLU A 135 -9.89 2.25 -8.33
N GLN A 136 -9.90 0.91 -8.35
CA GLN A 136 -10.53 0.13 -7.29
C GLN A 136 -9.85 0.36 -5.94
N ALA A 137 -8.52 0.40 -5.92
CA ALA A 137 -7.76 0.67 -4.71
C ALA A 137 -7.98 2.10 -4.21
N HIS A 138 -8.06 3.10 -5.09
CA HIS A 138 -8.42 4.47 -4.76
C HIS A 138 -9.76 4.52 -4.00
N ARG A 139 -10.81 3.93 -4.57
CA ARG A 139 -12.13 3.89 -3.92
C ARG A 139 -12.08 3.18 -2.56
N ARG A 140 -11.33 2.07 -2.47
CA ARG A 140 -11.21 1.30 -1.22
C ARG A 140 -10.46 2.06 -0.12
N LEU A 141 -9.46 2.84 -0.50
CA LEU A 141 -8.60 3.59 0.44
C LEU A 141 -9.19 4.93 0.87
N ALA A 142 -10.27 5.41 0.26
CA ALA A 142 -10.81 6.75 0.45
C ALA A 142 -11.04 7.15 1.92
N LYS A 143 -11.40 6.19 2.80
CA LYS A 143 -11.63 6.41 4.23
C LYS A 143 -10.54 5.80 5.12
N VAL A 144 -9.47 5.23 4.55
CA VAL A 144 -8.40 4.56 5.29
C VAL A 144 -7.33 5.57 5.68
N VAL A 145 -6.97 5.59 6.95
CA VAL A 145 -5.79 6.35 7.42
C VAL A 145 -4.53 5.59 7.01
N ILE A 146 -3.61 6.28 6.34
CA ILE A 146 -2.35 5.69 5.88
C ILE A 146 -1.20 6.25 6.71
N GLU A 147 -0.57 5.40 7.49
CA GLU A 147 0.56 5.70 8.36
C GLU A 147 1.88 5.12 7.82
N ASN A 148 3.00 5.75 8.19
CA ASN A 148 4.34 5.23 7.94
C ASN A 148 5.11 5.31 9.25
N LYS A 149 4.84 4.40 10.13
CA LYS A 149 5.38 4.40 11.50
C LYS A 149 5.99 3.07 11.86
N ASP A 150 6.95 3.13 12.77
CA ASP A 150 7.35 1.97 13.52
C ASP A 150 6.15 1.41 14.30
N PHE A 151 6.08 0.08 14.44
CA PHE A 151 4.94 -0.61 15.03
C PHE A 151 4.70 -0.22 16.48
N GLU A 152 5.74 0.03 17.28
CA GLU A 152 5.61 0.42 18.69
C GLU A 152 4.95 1.79 18.80
N LYS A 153 5.41 2.77 17.99
CA LYS A 153 4.84 4.12 17.94
C LYS A 153 3.39 4.10 17.46
N LEU A 154 3.09 3.25 16.47
CA LEU A 154 1.75 3.07 15.97
C LEU A 154 0.81 2.51 17.06
N LEU A 155 1.22 1.43 17.73
CA LEU A 155 0.45 0.82 18.80
C LEU A 155 0.21 1.79 19.95
N HIS A 156 1.23 2.52 20.38
CA HIS A 156 1.07 3.57 21.41
C HIS A 156 0.03 4.62 21.00
N GLN A 157 0.10 5.12 19.79
CA GLN A 157 -0.83 6.16 19.32
C GLN A 157 -2.29 5.70 19.35
N TYR A 158 -2.55 4.48 18.89
CA TYR A 158 -3.92 3.97 18.77
C TYR A 158 -4.43 3.27 20.04
N ALA A 159 -3.54 2.77 20.92
CA ALA A 159 -3.91 2.25 22.23
C ALA A 159 -4.32 3.36 23.21
N VAL A 160 -3.60 4.47 23.26
CA VAL A 160 -3.91 5.61 24.14
C VAL A 160 -5.26 6.24 23.76
N SER A 161 -5.57 6.34 22.47
CA SER A 161 -6.87 6.85 22.01
C SER A 161 -8.06 5.98 22.49
N TYR A 162 -7.84 4.69 22.73
CA TYR A 162 -8.87 3.79 23.25
C TYR A 162 -9.17 4.00 24.73
N THR A 163 -8.15 4.28 25.55
CA THR A 163 -8.30 4.56 26.98
C THR A 163 -9.00 5.89 27.25
N HIS A 164 -8.77 6.91 26.45
CA HIS A 164 -9.43 8.21 26.58
C HIS A 164 -10.92 8.19 26.17
N LEU A 165 -11.30 7.43 25.15
CA LEU A 165 -12.71 7.30 24.75
C LEU A 165 -13.54 6.57 25.79
N ARG A 166 -13.02 5.52 26.44
CA ARG A 166 -13.71 4.82 27.53
C ARG A 166 -13.91 5.68 28.78
N ALA A 167 -13.02 6.62 29.05
CA ALA A 167 -13.16 7.51 30.20
C ALA A 167 -14.32 8.54 30.07
N HIS A 168 -14.79 8.80 28.84
CA HIS A 168 -15.90 9.70 28.57
C HIS A 168 -17.28 8.99 28.48
N GLU A 169 -17.30 7.67 28.37
CA GLU A 169 -18.56 6.90 28.31
C GLU A 169 -19.08 6.44 29.70
N THR A 170 -18.39 6.79 30.77
CA THR A 170 -18.73 6.39 32.16
C THR A 170 -19.18 7.56 33.06
N LEU A 171 -19.82 8.58 32.48
CA LEU A 171 -20.51 9.63 33.26
C LEU A 171 -21.98 9.73 32.89
#